data_a337c0153b6769d537479d547d3ed563
#
_entry.id   a337c0153b6769d537479d547d3ed563
#
_cell.length_a   1.000
_cell.length_b   1.000
_cell.length_c   1.000
_cell.angle_alpha   90.00
_cell.angle_beta   90.00
_cell.angle_gamma   90.00
#
_symmetry.space_group_name_H-M   'P 1'
#
loop_
_entity.id
_entity.type
_entity.pdbx_description
1 polymer ?
#
loop_
_entity_poly.entity_id
_entity_poly.type
_entity_poly.pdbx_seq_one_letter_code
_entity_poly.pdbx_strand_id
1 'polypeptide(L)'
;MTRRNADLAVLLAIAFTARVAAFMTQTYVVFRDETFQYFEQGHRLAFGSGVVPWEYRDGIRSMLLPAAIAGIMRLTSLIGDDPLLYVRIVRGLCSALSLVVVVVGYRMAERYGRWAALLTGGLCAIWFDLIYFAPSVMTEVIAAHCGLLALWLNQQGRARWAGALLGLALCLRFQYGPALAAAVLWQVRLDWARWRALAIGGVPVVLAIGGVLDWVSWGAPFQSIWLNVLRNTFQGVSAAMGRESGLFYPAYLWVAFWPLPVLALAVIVGARSFPALAIAAGVTLILHTAIPHKEVRFVYLALAAGPILIGLGLARAIEAWPNLRRIAPIGASVALLLLSWRLATVAPLDARWSFERANVQAFLAAHDQPGLCGLGVKDIAIFDTGGYTYLHREVPIYFQDFDPALELPGSSIRLRLAVRLGGQDVRQFPGAALDAVDGLYNYLIAEQGNAGASYAPLACFTDQTRGEAAPLCLHRRPGGCS
;
A
#
# COMPACT_ATOMS: atom_id res chain seq x y z
N MET A 1 12.09 6.94 32.85
CA MET A 1 10.99 6.75 31.89
C MET A 1 9.68 6.76 32.66
N THR A 2 8.72 7.62 32.33
CA THR A 2 7.42 7.61 33.02
C THR A 2 6.66 6.33 32.71
N ARG A 3 5.79 5.85 33.62
CA ARG A 3 4.97 4.65 33.46
C ARG A 3 4.18 4.68 32.12
N ARG A 4 3.68 5.84 31.73
CA ARG A 4 2.94 6.05 30.46
C ARG A 4 3.81 5.81 29.23
N ASN A 5 5.08 6.26 29.27
CA ASN A 5 6.00 6.02 28.16
C ASN A 5 6.42 4.53 28.09
N ALA A 6 6.47 3.84 29.23
CA ALA A 6 6.70 2.40 29.27
C ALA A 6 5.53 1.61 28.64
N ASP A 7 4.28 1.98 28.99
CA ASP A 7 3.07 1.38 28.39
C ASP A 7 3.06 1.55 26.87
N LEU A 8 3.35 2.76 26.38
CA LEU A 8 3.41 3.03 24.94
C LEU A 8 4.53 2.23 24.27
N ALA A 9 5.71 2.15 24.86
CA ALA A 9 6.83 1.37 24.32
C ALA A 9 6.48 -0.12 24.16
N VAL A 10 5.78 -0.71 25.14
CA VAL A 10 5.30 -2.10 25.08
C VAL A 10 4.28 -2.26 23.93
N LEU A 11 3.32 -1.35 23.80
CA LEU A 11 2.36 -1.40 22.71
C LEU A 11 3.03 -1.26 21.33
N LEU A 12 4.03 -0.39 21.20
CA LEU A 12 4.78 -0.24 19.96
C LEU A 12 5.57 -1.50 19.62
N ALA A 13 6.19 -2.15 20.63
CA ALA A 13 6.88 -3.41 20.42
C ALA A 13 5.91 -4.51 19.96
N ILE A 14 4.77 -4.68 20.61
CA ILE A 14 3.72 -5.64 20.22
C ILE A 14 3.24 -5.34 18.78
N ALA A 15 2.92 -4.08 18.51
CA ALA A 15 2.44 -3.66 17.21
C ALA A 15 3.45 -3.92 16.10
N PHE A 16 4.73 -3.59 16.31
CA PHE A 16 5.79 -3.82 15.35
C PHE A 16 6.02 -5.30 15.10
N THR A 17 6.10 -6.10 16.17
CA THR A 17 6.25 -7.56 16.07
C THR A 17 5.10 -8.20 15.28
N ALA A 18 3.85 -7.82 15.57
CA ALA A 18 2.68 -8.35 14.85
C ALA A 18 2.74 -8.02 13.34
N ARG A 19 3.16 -6.79 12.98
CA ARG A 19 3.29 -6.34 11.60
C ARG A 19 4.43 -7.05 10.86
N VAL A 20 5.58 -7.16 11.52
CA VAL A 20 6.73 -7.86 10.93
C VAL A 20 6.42 -9.35 10.79
N ALA A 21 5.85 -9.98 11.81
CA ALA A 21 5.45 -11.38 11.75
C ALA A 21 4.49 -11.65 10.58
N ALA A 22 3.54 -10.75 10.31
CA ALA A 22 2.58 -10.91 9.22
C ALA A 22 3.26 -11.06 7.85
N PHE A 23 4.19 -10.17 7.47
CA PHE A 23 4.85 -10.29 6.17
C PHE A 23 6.03 -11.26 6.13
N MET A 24 6.57 -11.65 7.29
CA MET A 24 7.63 -12.67 7.35
C MET A 24 7.07 -14.10 7.28
N THR A 25 5.87 -14.34 7.83
CA THR A 25 5.24 -15.67 7.85
C THR A 25 4.28 -15.88 6.69
N GLN A 26 3.69 -14.81 6.18
CA GLN A 26 2.75 -14.83 5.06
C GLN A 26 3.36 -14.07 3.88
N THR A 27 3.72 -14.79 2.82
CA THR A 27 4.12 -14.14 1.57
C THR A 27 2.85 -13.64 0.88
N TYR A 28 2.66 -12.32 0.83
CA TYR A 28 1.54 -11.68 0.12
C TYR A 28 1.96 -10.31 -0.40
N VAL A 29 1.28 -9.89 -1.44
CA VAL A 29 1.34 -8.54 -1.96
C VAL A 29 0.01 -7.87 -1.60
N VAL A 30 0.04 -6.66 -1.07
CA VAL A 30 -1.22 -6.00 -0.68
C VAL A 30 -2.06 -5.66 -1.91
N PHE A 31 -1.38 -5.26 -2.98
CA PHE A 31 -1.97 -5.02 -4.30
C PHE A 31 -0.87 -5.05 -5.38
N ARG A 32 -1.24 -5.37 -6.63
CA ARG A 32 -0.31 -5.46 -7.79
C ARG A 32 0.55 -4.22 -7.98
N ASP A 33 -0.01 -3.05 -7.74
CA ASP A 33 0.68 -1.76 -7.82
C ASP A 33 1.85 -1.65 -6.84
N GLU A 34 1.84 -2.39 -5.73
CA GLU A 34 2.96 -2.43 -4.78
C GLU A 34 4.23 -2.91 -5.49
N THR A 35 4.11 -3.97 -6.29
CA THR A 35 5.21 -4.48 -7.09
C THR A 35 5.54 -3.52 -8.25
N PHE A 36 4.59 -3.24 -9.13
CA PHE A 36 4.89 -2.60 -10.41
C PHE A 36 5.01 -1.09 -10.37
N GLN A 37 4.28 -0.40 -9.49
CA GLN A 37 4.37 1.06 -9.37
C GLN A 37 5.50 1.50 -8.43
N TYR A 38 5.96 0.66 -7.50
CA TYR A 38 6.94 1.09 -6.51
C TYR A 38 8.21 0.25 -6.49
N PHE A 39 8.14 -1.04 -6.20
CA PHE A 39 9.33 -1.89 -6.16
C PHE A 39 10.01 -2.01 -7.51
N GLU A 40 9.27 -2.28 -8.57
CA GLU A 40 9.78 -2.46 -9.92
C GLU A 40 10.44 -1.18 -10.46
N GLN A 41 9.86 -0.01 -10.17
CA GLN A 41 10.46 1.27 -10.52
C GLN A 41 11.70 1.56 -9.69
N GLY A 42 11.70 1.19 -8.41
CA GLY A 42 12.88 1.24 -7.54
C GLY A 42 13.99 0.32 -8.05
N HIS A 43 13.65 -0.92 -8.42
CA HIS A 43 14.59 -1.89 -8.99
C HIS A 43 15.22 -1.37 -10.30
N ARG A 44 14.40 -0.78 -11.16
CA ARG A 44 14.86 -0.19 -12.41
C ARG A 44 15.84 0.97 -12.19
N LEU A 45 15.56 1.86 -11.23
CA LEU A 45 16.48 2.93 -10.85
C LEU A 45 17.77 2.39 -10.20
N ALA A 46 17.66 1.32 -9.43
CA ALA A 46 18.80 0.72 -8.75
C ALA A 46 19.65 -0.14 -9.68
N PHE A 47 19.05 -1.01 -10.49
CA PHE A 47 19.76 -2.07 -11.21
C PHE A 47 19.58 -2.03 -12.74
N GLY A 48 18.77 -1.11 -13.26
CA GLY A 48 18.59 -0.91 -14.71
C GLY A 48 17.47 -1.74 -15.33
N SER A 49 16.98 -2.80 -14.67
CA SER A 49 15.91 -3.67 -15.15
C SER A 49 14.61 -3.50 -14.36
N GLY A 50 13.48 -3.51 -15.06
CA GLY A 50 12.16 -3.35 -14.46
C GLY A 50 11.07 -3.15 -15.50
N VAL A 51 9.89 -3.68 -15.23
CA VAL A 51 8.70 -3.49 -16.07
C VAL A 51 8.14 -2.09 -15.85
N VAL A 52 7.88 -1.33 -16.92
CA VAL A 52 7.34 0.03 -16.85
C VAL A 52 5.83 0.02 -17.11
N PRO A 53 4.99 0.20 -16.09
CA PRO A 53 3.56 0.34 -16.29
C PRO A 53 3.23 1.68 -16.95
N TRP A 54 2.02 1.77 -17.50
CA TRP A 54 1.57 2.93 -18.27
C TRP A 54 1.66 4.25 -17.51
N GLU A 55 1.45 4.25 -16.20
CA GLU A 55 1.50 5.43 -15.34
C GLU A 55 2.88 6.10 -15.35
N TYR A 56 3.93 5.30 -15.48
CA TYR A 56 5.31 5.80 -15.59
C TYR A 56 5.72 6.07 -17.04
N ARG A 57 5.04 5.46 -18.01
CA ARG A 57 5.21 5.85 -19.44
C ARG A 57 4.60 7.23 -19.70
N ASP A 58 3.47 7.53 -19.06
CA ASP A 58 2.77 8.81 -19.18
C ASP A 58 3.31 9.86 -18.19
N GLY A 59 4.03 9.47 -17.13
CA GLY A 59 4.56 10.40 -16.12
C GLY A 59 3.49 10.92 -15.16
N ILE A 60 2.47 10.10 -14.83
CA ILE A 60 1.39 10.48 -13.91
C ILE A 60 1.63 10.04 -12.46
N ARG A 61 2.83 9.55 -12.15
CA ARG A 61 3.24 9.14 -10.81
C ARG A 61 4.54 9.83 -10.41
N SER A 62 4.63 10.21 -9.14
CA SER A 62 5.85 10.78 -8.57
C SER A 62 6.94 9.71 -8.43
N MET A 63 8.18 10.10 -8.73
CA MET A 63 9.37 9.27 -8.53
C MET A 63 9.86 9.24 -7.08
N LEU A 64 9.19 9.92 -6.15
CA LEU A 64 9.62 10.02 -4.75
C LEU A 64 9.80 8.64 -4.09
N LEU A 65 8.76 7.82 -4.12
CA LEU A 65 8.79 6.52 -3.45
C LEU A 65 9.69 5.51 -4.19
N PRO A 66 9.64 5.40 -5.54
CA PRO A 66 10.63 4.63 -6.28
C PRO A 66 12.08 5.02 -6.01
N ALA A 67 12.41 6.31 -5.94
CA ALA A 67 13.76 6.76 -5.65
C ALA A 67 14.22 6.39 -4.23
N ALA A 68 13.33 6.50 -3.23
CA ALA A 68 13.62 6.07 -1.87
C ALA A 68 13.87 4.55 -1.81
N ILE A 69 13.05 3.75 -2.49
CA ILE A 69 13.22 2.29 -2.58
C ILE A 69 14.53 1.94 -3.29
N ALA A 70 14.86 2.61 -4.40
CA ALA A 70 16.11 2.41 -5.11
C ALA A 70 17.34 2.66 -4.23
N GLY A 71 17.30 3.72 -3.41
CA GLY A 71 18.35 4.00 -2.42
C GLY A 71 18.52 2.85 -1.42
N ILE A 72 17.39 2.31 -0.90
CA ILE A 72 17.42 1.16 0.00
C ILE A 72 17.97 -0.08 -0.72
N MET A 73 17.51 -0.37 -1.93
CA MET A 73 17.99 -1.50 -2.74
C MET A 73 19.50 -1.43 -2.98
N ARG A 74 20.04 -0.25 -3.32
CA ARG A 74 21.47 -0.05 -3.48
C ARG A 74 22.25 -0.24 -2.17
N LEU A 75 21.72 0.23 -1.04
CA LEU A 75 22.37 0.02 0.26
C LEU A 75 22.34 -1.45 0.67
N THR A 76 21.25 -2.16 0.42
CA THR A 76 21.12 -3.58 0.75
C THR A 76 21.98 -4.47 -0.13
N SER A 77 22.20 -4.11 -1.39
CA SER A 77 23.11 -4.85 -2.30
C SER A 77 24.56 -4.84 -1.85
N LEU A 78 24.95 -3.92 -0.95
CA LEU A 78 26.26 -3.95 -0.29
C LEU A 78 26.41 -5.06 0.75
N ILE A 79 25.28 -5.62 1.21
CA ILE A 79 25.23 -6.67 2.25
C ILE A 79 24.98 -8.03 1.61
N GLY A 80 24.13 -8.09 0.59
CA GLY A 80 23.78 -9.31 -0.12
C GLY A 80 22.90 -9.03 -1.35
N ASP A 81 22.91 -9.97 -2.28
CA ASP A 81 22.21 -9.91 -3.57
C ASP A 81 20.93 -10.78 -3.56
N ASP A 82 20.17 -10.69 -2.45
CA ASP A 82 18.91 -11.43 -2.27
C ASP A 82 17.72 -10.47 -2.44
N PRO A 83 16.80 -10.73 -3.41
CA PRO A 83 15.61 -9.90 -3.61
C PRO A 83 14.71 -9.82 -2.36
N LEU A 84 14.65 -10.86 -1.55
CA LEU A 84 13.87 -10.82 -0.31
C LEU A 84 14.48 -9.90 0.73
N LEU A 85 15.81 -9.65 0.71
CA LEU A 85 16.47 -8.79 1.68
C LEU A 85 15.96 -7.35 1.55
N TYR A 86 16.02 -6.75 0.36
CA TYR A 86 15.55 -5.38 0.18
C TYR A 86 14.02 -5.25 0.33
N VAL A 87 13.25 -6.23 -0.14
CA VAL A 87 11.79 -6.24 0.05
C VAL A 87 11.43 -6.24 1.53
N ARG A 88 12.08 -7.11 2.33
CA ARG A 88 11.84 -7.20 3.79
C ARG A 88 12.24 -5.93 4.52
N ILE A 89 13.35 -5.31 4.15
CA ILE A 89 13.81 -4.05 4.77
C ILE A 89 12.81 -2.93 4.47
N VAL A 90 12.41 -2.75 3.22
CA VAL A 90 11.43 -1.72 2.84
C VAL A 90 10.09 -1.94 3.57
N ARG A 91 9.59 -3.18 3.60
CA ARG A 91 8.36 -3.53 4.32
C ARG A 91 8.48 -3.32 5.83
N GLY A 92 9.65 -3.60 6.40
CA GLY A 92 9.95 -3.32 7.80
C GLY A 92 9.89 -1.83 8.12
N LEU A 93 10.45 -0.97 7.26
CA LEU A 93 10.39 0.49 7.40
C LEU A 93 8.95 1.01 7.29
N CYS A 94 8.16 0.51 6.33
CA CYS A 94 6.73 0.85 6.23
C CYS A 94 5.96 0.42 7.49
N SER A 95 6.25 -0.78 8.01
CA SER A 95 5.67 -1.29 9.26
C SER A 95 6.03 -0.40 10.46
N ALA A 96 7.27 0.07 10.55
CA ALA A 96 7.69 1.03 11.57
C ALA A 96 6.96 2.37 11.44
N LEU A 97 6.81 2.90 10.22
CA LEU A 97 6.04 4.13 9.97
C LEU A 97 4.58 3.97 10.39
N SER A 98 3.97 2.81 10.18
CA SER A 98 2.58 2.52 10.54
C SER A 98 2.31 2.62 12.06
N LEU A 99 3.34 2.53 12.89
CA LEU A 99 3.22 2.72 14.36
C LEU A 99 2.71 4.10 14.75
N VAL A 100 2.77 5.07 13.83
CA VAL A 100 2.13 6.40 14.01
C VAL A 100 0.68 6.28 14.45
N VAL A 101 -0.09 5.32 13.90
CA VAL A 101 -1.50 5.12 14.25
C VAL A 101 -1.63 4.74 15.73
N VAL A 102 -0.73 3.89 16.24
CA VAL A 102 -0.68 3.48 17.65
C VAL A 102 -0.33 4.66 18.55
N VAL A 103 0.70 5.44 18.15
CA VAL A 103 1.13 6.65 18.90
C VAL A 103 -0.02 7.65 18.99
N VAL A 104 -0.65 7.98 17.87
CA VAL A 104 -1.74 8.97 17.83
C VAL A 104 -2.92 8.48 18.66
N GLY A 105 -3.36 7.22 18.48
CA GLY A 105 -4.46 6.64 19.25
C GLY A 105 -4.20 6.65 20.76
N TYR A 106 -3.03 6.18 21.17
CA TYR A 106 -2.61 6.16 22.58
C TYR A 106 -2.60 7.58 23.18
N ARG A 107 -1.87 8.52 22.54
CA ARG A 107 -1.71 9.90 23.03
C ARG A 107 -3.03 10.68 23.08
N MET A 108 -3.92 10.45 22.12
CA MET A 108 -5.25 11.07 22.13
C MET A 108 -6.14 10.56 23.26
N ALA A 109 -5.99 9.29 23.65
CA ALA A 109 -6.79 8.68 24.71
C ALA A 109 -6.21 8.91 26.12
N GLU A 110 -4.94 9.35 26.27
CA GLU A 110 -4.29 9.59 27.58
C GLU A 110 -5.08 10.55 28.48
N ARG A 111 -5.82 11.51 27.90
CA ARG A 111 -6.67 12.45 28.63
C ARG A 111 -7.83 11.78 29.37
N TYR A 112 -8.24 10.59 28.94
CA TYR A 112 -9.28 9.77 29.58
C TYR A 112 -8.69 8.75 30.55
N GLY A 113 -7.39 8.81 30.81
CA GLY A 113 -6.69 7.96 31.76
C GLY A 113 -5.92 6.80 31.10
N ARG A 114 -5.13 6.10 31.93
CA ARG A 114 -4.22 5.04 31.49
C ARG A 114 -4.92 3.89 30.74
N TRP A 115 -6.04 3.43 31.28
CA TRP A 115 -6.77 2.29 30.69
C TRP A 115 -7.40 2.64 29.33
N ALA A 116 -7.87 3.87 29.18
CA ALA A 116 -8.36 4.40 27.91
C ALA A 116 -7.23 4.47 26.85
N ALA A 117 -6.05 4.92 27.26
CA ALA A 117 -4.87 4.97 26.38
C ALA A 117 -4.44 3.56 25.95
N LEU A 118 -4.39 2.60 26.89
CA LEU A 118 -4.06 1.20 26.59
C LEU A 118 -5.11 0.56 25.67
N LEU A 119 -6.41 0.79 25.89
CA LEU A 119 -7.48 0.29 25.03
C LEU A 119 -7.35 0.82 23.61
N THR A 120 -7.23 2.15 23.45
CA THR A 120 -7.17 2.77 22.12
C THR A 120 -5.87 2.43 21.39
N GLY A 121 -4.72 2.54 22.07
CA GLY A 121 -3.42 2.16 21.50
C GLY A 121 -3.33 0.67 21.21
N GLY A 122 -3.88 -0.18 22.07
CA GLY A 122 -3.98 -1.62 21.90
C GLY A 122 -4.81 -1.98 20.67
N LEU A 123 -5.99 -1.37 20.51
CA LEU A 123 -6.83 -1.56 19.32
C LEU A 123 -6.07 -1.18 18.03
N CYS A 124 -5.39 -0.03 18.02
CA CYS A 124 -4.54 0.38 16.89
C CYS A 124 -3.34 -0.58 16.67
N ALA A 125 -2.84 -1.24 17.70
CA ALA A 125 -1.76 -2.19 17.59
C ALA A 125 -2.17 -3.50 16.91
N ILE A 126 -3.38 -3.99 17.18
CA ILE A 126 -3.83 -5.35 16.84
C ILE A 126 -4.94 -5.40 15.76
N TRP A 127 -5.47 -4.27 15.31
CA TRP A 127 -6.53 -4.27 14.30
C TRP A 127 -6.04 -4.85 12.99
N PHE A 128 -6.74 -5.86 12.48
CA PHE A 128 -6.30 -6.68 11.35
C PHE A 128 -5.97 -5.90 10.08
N ASP A 129 -6.77 -4.87 9.72
CA ASP A 129 -6.48 -4.01 8.57
C ASP A 129 -5.19 -3.21 8.76
N LEU A 130 -4.94 -2.73 9.98
CA LEU A 130 -3.71 -1.99 10.28
C LEU A 130 -2.47 -2.88 10.24
N ILE A 131 -2.61 -4.17 10.57
CA ILE A 131 -1.53 -5.15 10.43
C ILE A 131 -1.32 -5.50 8.96
N TYR A 132 -2.42 -5.75 8.22
CA TYR A 132 -2.38 -6.12 6.81
C TYR A 132 -1.72 -5.06 5.92
N PHE A 133 -2.13 -3.80 6.08
CA PHE A 133 -1.60 -2.69 5.28
C PHE A 133 -0.26 -2.14 5.79
N ALA A 134 0.18 -2.47 7.00
CA ALA A 134 1.39 -1.89 7.59
C ALA A 134 2.65 -2.06 6.74
N PRO A 135 2.96 -3.24 6.17
CA PRO A 135 4.17 -3.44 5.38
C PRO A 135 4.05 -2.89 3.95
N SER A 136 2.89 -2.36 3.57
CA SER A 136 2.62 -1.91 2.21
C SER A 136 3.41 -0.66 1.83
N VAL A 137 4.02 -0.69 0.65
CA VAL A 137 4.81 0.41 0.08
C VAL A 137 3.94 1.37 -0.73
N MET A 138 2.63 1.34 -0.54
CA MET A 138 1.69 2.13 -1.31
C MET A 138 1.58 3.57 -0.81
N THR A 139 1.50 4.51 -1.75
CA THR A 139 1.41 5.95 -1.44
C THR A 139 0.19 6.29 -0.60
N GLU A 140 -0.94 5.59 -0.77
CA GLU A 140 -2.16 5.74 0.04
C GLU A 140 -1.90 5.48 1.51
N VAL A 141 -1.16 4.43 1.80
CA VAL A 141 -0.86 3.98 3.17
C VAL A 141 0.09 4.96 3.85
N ILE A 142 1.18 5.31 3.17
CA ILE A 142 2.19 6.25 3.70
C ILE A 142 1.60 7.65 3.87
N ALA A 143 0.83 8.14 2.88
CA ALA A 143 0.17 9.44 2.95
C ALA A 143 -0.86 9.51 4.10
N ALA A 144 -1.60 8.44 4.35
CA ALA A 144 -2.52 8.36 5.49
C ALA A 144 -1.78 8.49 6.82
N HIS A 145 -0.66 7.79 7.00
CA HIS A 145 0.15 7.91 8.21
C HIS A 145 0.70 9.33 8.41
N CYS A 146 1.19 9.97 7.34
CA CYS A 146 1.61 11.37 7.36
C CYS A 146 0.45 12.31 7.73
N GLY A 147 -0.72 12.12 7.12
CA GLY A 147 -1.93 12.91 7.39
C GLY A 147 -2.41 12.79 8.84
N LEU A 148 -2.48 11.55 9.37
CA LEU A 148 -2.86 11.30 10.76
C LEU A 148 -1.91 11.99 11.74
N LEU A 149 -0.60 11.84 11.54
CA LEU A 149 0.41 12.46 12.36
C LEU A 149 0.33 14.00 12.26
N ALA A 150 0.11 14.52 11.06
CA ALA A 150 -0.04 15.96 10.82
C ALA A 150 -1.23 16.54 11.58
N LEU A 151 -2.41 15.92 11.51
CA LEU A 151 -3.60 16.37 12.22
C LEU A 151 -3.39 16.37 13.74
N TRP A 152 -2.72 15.34 14.27
CA TRP A 152 -2.38 15.28 15.69
C TRP A 152 -1.36 16.36 16.08
N LEU A 153 -0.27 16.53 15.34
CA LEU A 153 0.74 17.57 15.60
C LEU A 153 0.17 18.98 15.52
N ASN A 154 -0.72 19.23 14.56
CA ASN A 154 -1.41 20.53 14.46
C ASN A 154 -2.26 20.81 15.69
N GLN A 155 -2.94 19.79 16.23
CA GLN A 155 -3.69 19.89 17.48
C GLN A 155 -2.79 20.17 18.69
N GLN A 156 -1.53 19.69 18.66
CA GLN A 156 -0.50 19.96 19.68
C GLN A 156 0.20 21.32 19.50
N GLY A 157 -0.24 22.17 18.58
CA GLY A 157 0.38 23.46 18.30
C GLY A 157 1.67 23.40 17.46
N ARG A 158 2.05 22.22 16.97
CA ARG A 158 3.26 22.03 16.15
C ARG A 158 2.98 22.21 14.65
N ALA A 159 2.39 23.35 14.30
CA ALA A 159 1.85 23.60 12.95
C ALA A 159 2.89 23.50 11.81
N ARG A 160 4.17 23.90 12.04
CA ARG A 160 5.21 23.77 10.99
C ARG A 160 5.47 22.32 10.61
N TRP A 161 5.62 21.44 11.59
CA TRP A 161 5.81 20.00 11.34
C TRP A 161 4.56 19.36 10.73
N ALA A 162 3.39 19.77 11.18
CA ALA A 162 2.13 19.36 10.58
C ALA A 162 2.06 19.78 9.11
N GLY A 163 2.45 21.02 8.78
CA GLY A 163 2.51 21.50 7.41
C GLY A 163 3.45 20.65 6.52
N ALA A 164 4.64 20.34 7.00
CA ALA A 164 5.60 19.51 6.27
C ALA A 164 5.02 18.11 5.95
N LEU A 165 4.36 17.48 6.93
CA LEU A 165 3.72 16.17 6.74
C LEU A 165 2.49 16.24 5.83
N LEU A 166 1.72 17.32 5.88
CA LEU A 166 0.61 17.55 4.94
C LEU A 166 1.12 17.73 3.51
N GLY A 167 2.20 18.50 3.33
CA GLY A 167 2.86 18.65 2.04
C GLY A 167 3.35 17.31 1.49
N LEU A 168 3.97 16.49 2.33
CA LEU A 168 4.41 15.15 1.96
C LEU A 168 3.22 14.24 1.60
N ALA A 169 2.16 14.23 2.42
CA ALA A 169 0.96 13.46 2.16
C ALA A 169 0.31 13.86 0.82
N LEU A 170 0.26 15.15 0.51
CA LEU A 170 -0.26 15.68 -0.76
C LEU A 170 0.56 15.22 -1.95
N CYS A 171 1.90 15.26 -1.87
CA CYS A 171 2.78 14.79 -2.94
C CYS A 171 2.72 13.28 -3.14
N LEU A 172 2.50 12.51 -2.09
CA LEU A 172 2.31 11.05 -2.17
C LEU A 172 0.93 10.68 -2.70
N ARG A 173 -0.13 11.34 -2.19
CA ARG A 173 -1.52 11.03 -2.53
C ARG A 173 -2.38 12.29 -2.51
N PHE A 174 -2.35 13.08 -3.58
CA PHE A 174 -3.10 14.34 -3.66
C PHE A 174 -4.61 14.16 -3.50
N GLN A 175 -5.15 12.98 -3.81
CA GLN A 175 -6.56 12.64 -3.61
C GLN A 175 -7.02 12.74 -2.15
N TYR A 176 -6.11 12.66 -1.17
CA TYR A 176 -6.41 12.95 0.23
C TYR A 176 -6.43 14.46 0.53
N GLY A 177 -6.00 15.30 -0.42
CA GLY A 177 -5.95 16.75 -0.26
C GLY A 177 -7.24 17.37 0.25
N PRO A 178 -8.41 17.14 -0.40
CA PRO A 178 -9.68 17.70 0.06
C PRO A 178 -10.07 17.28 1.48
N ALA A 179 -9.84 16.00 1.83
CA ALA A 179 -10.15 15.47 3.16
C ALA A 179 -9.26 16.07 4.26
N LEU A 180 -7.95 16.15 4.01
CA LEU A 180 -7.00 16.77 4.93
C LEU A 180 -7.20 18.27 5.03
N ALA A 181 -7.52 18.95 3.92
CA ALA A 181 -7.86 20.39 3.91
C ALA A 181 -9.09 20.69 4.76
N ALA A 182 -10.18 19.93 4.60
CA ALA A 182 -11.39 20.08 5.42
C ALA A 182 -11.10 19.89 6.93
N ALA A 183 -10.28 18.90 7.27
CA ALA A 183 -9.87 18.64 8.66
C ALA A 183 -9.01 19.78 9.24
N VAL A 184 -8.08 20.31 8.44
CA VAL A 184 -7.22 21.44 8.85
C VAL A 184 -8.03 22.73 8.98
N LEU A 185 -8.94 23.00 8.04
CA LEU A 185 -9.87 24.14 8.13
C LEU A 185 -10.66 24.10 9.43
N TRP A 186 -11.15 22.94 9.84
CA TRP A 186 -11.83 22.74 11.11
C TRP A 186 -10.92 23.07 12.32
N GLN A 187 -9.64 22.64 12.29
CA GLN A 187 -8.70 22.83 13.37
C GLN A 187 -8.21 24.27 13.50
N VAL A 188 -7.94 24.93 12.39
CA VAL A 188 -7.22 26.21 12.32
C VAL A 188 -8.20 27.38 12.29
N ARG A 189 -9.36 27.21 11.63
CA ARG A 189 -10.34 28.27 11.47
C ARG A 189 -9.70 29.57 10.92
N LEU A 190 -9.80 30.70 11.65
CA LEU A 190 -9.28 32.01 11.26
C LEU A 190 -7.92 32.34 11.91
N ASP A 191 -7.18 31.38 12.42
CA ASP A 191 -5.85 31.58 13.02
C ASP A 191 -4.78 31.74 11.93
N TRP A 192 -4.54 32.96 11.48
CA TRP A 192 -3.57 33.29 10.42
C TRP A 192 -2.12 32.95 10.83
N ALA A 193 -1.77 33.03 12.11
CA ALA A 193 -0.43 32.65 12.57
C ALA A 193 -0.20 31.14 12.37
N ARG A 194 -1.22 30.34 12.63
CA ARG A 194 -1.19 28.91 12.42
C ARG A 194 -1.19 28.54 10.94
N TRP A 195 -1.99 29.24 10.10
CA TRP A 195 -1.94 29.07 8.65
C TRP A 195 -0.56 29.36 8.07
N ARG A 196 0.05 30.47 8.50
CA ARG A 196 1.43 30.82 8.10
C ARG A 196 2.43 29.75 8.54
N ALA A 197 2.30 29.22 9.76
CA ALA A 197 3.18 28.16 10.24
C ALA A 197 3.03 26.86 9.44
N LEU A 198 1.81 26.47 9.08
CA LEU A 198 1.53 25.33 8.18
C LEU A 198 2.15 25.55 6.79
N ALA A 199 1.99 26.74 6.22
CA ALA A 199 2.55 27.08 4.92
C ALA A 199 4.08 27.04 4.92
N ILE A 200 4.74 27.60 5.95
CA ILE A 200 6.20 27.56 6.11
C ILE A 200 6.72 26.09 6.14
N GLY A 201 5.98 25.17 6.75
CA GLY A 201 6.35 23.77 6.75
C GLY A 201 6.02 23.05 5.43
N GLY A 202 4.83 23.28 4.87
CA GLY A 202 4.30 22.50 3.76
C GLY A 202 4.76 22.94 2.38
N VAL A 203 4.81 24.24 2.12
CA VAL A 203 5.15 24.78 0.79
C VAL A 203 6.54 24.33 0.32
N PRO A 204 7.62 24.39 1.14
CA PRO A 204 8.92 23.90 0.70
C PRO A 204 8.91 22.41 0.31
N VAL A 205 8.18 21.56 1.03
CA VAL A 205 8.07 20.12 0.72
C VAL A 205 7.33 19.91 -0.61
N VAL A 206 6.22 20.63 -0.83
CA VAL A 206 5.46 20.54 -2.08
C VAL A 206 6.28 21.05 -3.26
N LEU A 207 7.02 22.15 -3.10
CA LEU A 207 7.88 22.67 -4.14
C LEU A 207 9.08 21.74 -4.45
N ALA A 208 9.67 21.15 -3.43
CA ALA A 208 10.78 20.22 -3.63
C ALA A 208 10.34 18.93 -4.34
N ILE A 209 9.21 18.35 -3.94
CA ILE A 209 8.76 17.06 -4.47
C ILE A 209 7.90 17.27 -5.75
N GLY A 210 6.79 17.98 -5.66
CA GLY A 210 5.91 18.21 -6.80
C GLY A 210 6.54 19.15 -7.83
N GLY A 211 7.27 20.18 -7.38
CA GLY A 211 7.95 21.11 -8.26
C GLY A 211 9.23 20.52 -8.86
N VAL A 212 10.29 20.41 -8.05
CA VAL A 212 11.64 20.09 -8.53
C VAL A 212 11.76 18.63 -8.95
N LEU A 213 11.34 17.67 -8.12
CA LEU A 213 11.49 16.26 -8.45
C LEU A 213 10.67 15.87 -9.68
N ASP A 214 9.44 16.34 -9.80
CA ASP A 214 8.64 16.07 -11.01
C ASP A 214 9.25 16.73 -12.24
N TRP A 215 9.76 17.95 -12.12
CA TRP A 215 10.45 18.62 -13.24
C TRP A 215 11.68 17.83 -13.71
N VAL A 216 12.51 17.37 -12.78
CA VAL A 216 13.69 16.55 -13.10
C VAL A 216 13.29 15.19 -13.70
N SER A 217 12.23 14.56 -13.19
CA SER A 217 11.81 13.23 -13.61
C SER A 217 11.02 13.24 -14.92
N TRP A 218 10.19 14.25 -15.14
CA TRP A 218 9.18 14.27 -16.20
C TRP A 218 9.27 15.47 -17.14
N GLY A 219 10.06 16.49 -16.79
CA GLY A 219 10.26 17.70 -17.60
C GLY A 219 9.27 18.85 -17.30
N ALA A 220 8.29 18.65 -16.40
CA ALA A 220 7.38 19.70 -15.99
C ALA A 220 7.08 19.64 -14.48
N PRO A 221 7.01 20.81 -13.80
CA PRO A 221 6.63 20.86 -12.39
C PRO A 221 5.22 20.31 -12.17
N PHE A 222 5.02 19.59 -11.07
CA PHE A 222 3.73 19.02 -10.66
C PHE A 222 3.09 18.08 -11.67
N GLN A 223 3.84 17.56 -12.63
CA GLN A 223 3.31 16.73 -13.70
C GLN A 223 2.57 15.50 -13.18
N SER A 224 3.13 14.82 -12.20
CA SER A 224 2.50 13.64 -11.59
C SER A 224 1.12 13.94 -10.97
N ILE A 225 0.84 15.19 -10.64
CA ILE A 225 -0.45 15.63 -10.07
C ILE A 225 -1.41 16.05 -11.18
N TRP A 226 -1.07 17.09 -11.97
CA TRP A 226 -2.02 17.64 -12.94
C TRP A 226 -2.33 16.66 -14.07
N LEU A 227 -1.33 15.89 -14.53
CA LEU A 227 -1.54 14.89 -15.58
C LEU A 227 -2.34 13.69 -15.07
N ASN A 228 -2.14 13.30 -13.81
CA ASN A 228 -2.98 12.27 -13.19
C ASN A 228 -4.45 12.69 -13.13
N VAL A 229 -4.73 13.95 -12.73
CA VAL A 229 -6.10 14.49 -12.75
C VAL A 229 -6.67 14.50 -14.16
N LEU A 230 -5.89 14.96 -15.15
CA LEU A 230 -6.30 14.99 -16.55
C LEU A 230 -6.66 13.58 -17.04
N ARG A 231 -5.79 12.59 -16.86
CA ARG A 231 -5.98 11.21 -17.31
C ARG A 231 -7.14 10.53 -16.59
N ASN A 232 -7.08 10.48 -15.27
CA ASN A 232 -8.04 9.68 -14.50
C ASN A 232 -9.43 10.32 -14.39
N THR A 233 -9.51 11.66 -14.31
CA THR A 233 -10.79 12.35 -14.12
C THR A 233 -11.40 12.81 -15.44
N PHE A 234 -10.66 13.61 -16.23
CA PHE A 234 -11.22 14.22 -17.43
C PHE A 234 -11.22 13.28 -18.64
N GLN A 235 -10.22 12.42 -18.79
CA GLN A 235 -10.16 11.43 -19.87
C GLN A 235 -10.77 10.09 -19.50
N GLY A 236 -11.23 9.89 -18.26
CA GLY A 236 -12.01 8.75 -17.85
C GLY A 236 -11.22 7.44 -17.70
N VAL A 237 -9.88 7.47 -17.65
CA VAL A 237 -9.04 6.27 -17.51
C VAL A 237 -9.41 5.48 -16.26
N SER A 238 -9.64 6.17 -15.12
CA SER A 238 -10.07 5.52 -13.89
C SER A 238 -11.38 4.73 -14.07
N ALA A 239 -12.33 5.25 -14.84
CA ALA A 239 -13.59 4.55 -15.12
C ALA A 239 -13.44 3.38 -16.10
N ALA A 240 -12.43 3.41 -16.97
CA ALA A 240 -12.09 2.32 -17.88
C ALA A 240 -11.42 1.14 -17.15
N MET A 241 -10.70 1.40 -16.04
CA MET A 241 -10.09 0.37 -15.20
C MET A 241 -11.09 -0.45 -14.37
N GLY A 242 -12.36 -0.11 -14.40
CA GLY A 242 -13.45 -0.79 -13.72
C GLY A 242 -14.43 0.18 -13.09
N ARG A 243 -15.66 -0.29 -12.91
CA ARG A 243 -16.74 0.46 -12.25
C ARG A 243 -17.35 -0.37 -11.16
N GLU A 244 -17.28 0.14 -9.95
CA GLU A 244 -17.85 -0.49 -8.77
C GLU A 244 -19.09 0.24 -8.28
N SER A 245 -19.97 -0.51 -7.64
CA SER A 245 -21.20 0.01 -7.02
C SER A 245 -20.90 1.10 -5.99
N GLY A 246 -21.81 2.07 -5.81
CA GLY A 246 -21.77 3.02 -4.70
C GLY A 246 -21.82 2.35 -3.31
N LEU A 247 -22.25 1.11 -3.24
CA LEU A 247 -22.29 0.32 -1.99
C LEU A 247 -20.96 -0.40 -1.70
N PHE A 248 -19.94 -0.30 -2.54
CA PHE A 248 -18.65 -1.01 -2.37
C PHE A 248 -18.02 -0.75 -0.98
N TYR A 249 -17.80 0.52 -0.62
CA TYR A 249 -17.24 0.85 0.69
C TYR A 249 -18.18 0.58 1.85
N PRO A 250 -19.49 0.90 1.80
CA PRO A 250 -20.44 0.46 2.81
C PRO A 250 -20.43 -1.05 3.05
N ALA A 251 -20.38 -1.85 1.97
CA ALA A 251 -20.32 -3.31 2.08
C ALA A 251 -19.01 -3.79 2.71
N TYR A 252 -17.87 -3.21 2.29
CA TYR A 252 -16.58 -3.51 2.91
C TYR A 252 -16.57 -3.16 4.40
N LEU A 253 -17.04 -1.97 4.78
CA LEU A 253 -17.09 -1.54 6.18
C LEU A 253 -18.03 -2.43 7.01
N TRP A 254 -19.13 -2.92 6.42
CA TRP A 254 -20.02 -3.87 7.08
C TRP A 254 -19.29 -5.16 7.47
N VAL A 255 -18.43 -5.67 6.60
CA VAL A 255 -17.64 -6.89 6.86
C VAL A 255 -16.47 -6.59 7.80
N ALA A 256 -15.69 -5.55 7.50
CA ALA A 256 -14.43 -5.24 8.18
C ALA A 256 -14.62 -4.68 9.60
N PHE A 257 -15.78 -4.09 9.90
CA PHE A 257 -16.11 -3.50 11.20
C PHE A 257 -17.37 -4.12 11.81
N TRP A 258 -17.56 -5.42 11.63
CA TRP A 258 -18.68 -6.12 12.28
C TRP A 258 -18.46 -6.20 13.81
N PRO A 259 -19.46 -5.94 14.66
CA PRO A 259 -20.83 -5.47 14.34
C PRO A 259 -20.87 -3.95 14.07
N LEU A 260 -21.00 -3.58 12.81
CA LEU A 260 -20.88 -2.19 12.34
C LEU A 260 -21.77 -1.19 13.14
N PRO A 261 -23.04 -1.47 13.50
CA PRO A 261 -23.84 -0.48 14.23
C PRO A 261 -23.23 -0.09 15.57
N VAL A 262 -22.64 -1.03 16.31
CA VAL A 262 -22.01 -0.78 17.61
C VAL A 262 -20.71 0.02 17.44
N LEU A 263 -19.88 -0.39 16.48
CA LEU A 263 -18.61 0.29 16.20
C LEU A 263 -18.84 1.67 15.58
N ALA A 264 -19.87 1.85 14.74
CA ALA A 264 -20.27 3.15 14.19
C ALA A 264 -20.72 4.11 15.31
N LEU A 265 -21.49 3.64 16.28
CA LEU A 265 -21.84 4.45 17.45
C LEU A 265 -20.58 4.88 18.23
N ALA A 266 -19.63 3.97 18.42
CA ALA A 266 -18.35 4.30 19.03
C ALA A 266 -17.57 5.36 18.23
N VAL A 267 -17.55 5.24 16.88
CA VAL A 267 -16.94 6.26 15.99
C VAL A 267 -17.62 7.62 16.17
N ILE A 268 -18.96 7.68 16.19
CA ILE A 268 -19.73 8.93 16.37
C ILE A 268 -19.39 9.59 17.73
N VAL A 269 -19.32 8.80 18.80
CA VAL A 269 -18.94 9.29 20.13
C VAL A 269 -17.47 9.75 20.13
N GLY A 270 -16.58 8.98 19.52
CA GLY A 270 -15.15 9.28 19.41
C GLY A 270 -14.86 10.52 18.57
N ALA A 271 -15.69 10.80 17.55
CA ALA A 271 -15.60 12.00 16.71
C ALA A 271 -15.66 13.29 17.53
N ARG A 272 -16.37 13.30 18.65
CA ARG A 272 -16.38 14.45 19.58
C ARG A 272 -15.03 14.70 20.24
N SER A 273 -14.19 13.67 20.31
CA SER A 273 -12.83 13.76 20.89
C SER A 273 -11.79 14.21 19.88
N PHE A 274 -11.96 13.85 18.62
CA PHE A 274 -11.07 14.25 17.55
C PHE A 274 -11.86 14.54 16.25
N PRO A 275 -12.61 15.68 16.20
CA PRO A 275 -13.48 15.98 15.05
C PRO A 275 -12.74 16.06 13.73
N ALA A 276 -11.54 16.65 13.70
CA ALA A 276 -10.75 16.76 12.47
C ALA A 276 -10.42 15.38 11.85
N LEU A 277 -10.15 14.38 12.69
CA LEU A 277 -9.92 13.02 12.22
C LEU A 277 -11.19 12.41 11.61
N ALA A 278 -12.34 12.61 12.26
CA ALA A 278 -13.64 12.16 11.76
C ALA A 278 -14.02 12.85 10.45
N ILE A 279 -13.73 14.15 10.31
CA ILE A 279 -13.92 14.91 9.06
C ILE A 279 -13.04 14.34 7.96
N ALA A 280 -11.74 14.11 8.22
CA ALA A 280 -10.83 13.53 7.25
C ALA A 280 -11.31 12.15 6.77
N ALA A 281 -11.71 11.29 7.70
CA ALA A 281 -12.24 9.96 7.38
C ALA A 281 -13.54 10.02 6.56
N GLY A 282 -14.51 10.84 7.00
CA GLY A 282 -15.80 11.00 6.35
C GLY A 282 -15.68 11.57 4.93
N VAL A 283 -14.89 12.64 4.76
CA VAL A 283 -14.66 13.24 3.43
C VAL A 283 -13.94 12.25 2.51
N THR A 284 -12.97 11.49 3.02
CA THR A 284 -12.31 10.44 2.23
C THR A 284 -13.32 9.42 1.71
N LEU A 285 -14.20 8.90 2.57
CA LEU A 285 -15.22 7.93 2.18
C LEU A 285 -16.20 8.51 1.16
N ILE A 286 -16.70 9.72 1.41
CA ILE A 286 -17.67 10.38 0.51
C ILE A 286 -17.07 10.58 -0.89
N LEU A 287 -15.89 11.16 -0.98
CA LEU A 287 -15.25 11.47 -2.26
C LEU A 287 -14.93 10.20 -3.05
N HIS A 288 -14.38 9.16 -2.40
CA HIS A 288 -14.05 7.92 -3.10
C HIS A 288 -15.29 7.08 -3.44
N THR A 289 -16.40 7.25 -2.71
CA THR A 289 -17.68 6.64 -3.10
C THR A 289 -18.22 7.23 -4.40
N ALA A 290 -17.96 8.51 -4.66
CA ALA A 290 -18.38 9.19 -5.90
C ALA A 290 -17.54 8.81 -7.13
N ILE A 291 -16.31 8.29 -6.94
CA ILE A 291 -15.42 7.87 -8.03
C ILE A 291 -15.85 6.49 -8.55
N PRO A 292 -15.94 6.27 -9.90
CA PRO A 292 -16.37 4.99 -10.44
C PRO A 292 -15.48 3.80 -10.04
N HIS A 293 -14.16 3.94 -10.20
CA HIS A 293 -13.19 2.90 -9.82
C HIS A 293 -12.92 2.93 -8.32
N LYS A 294 -13.12 1.80 -7.66
CA LYS A 294 -13.00 1.69 -6.21
C LYS A 294 -12.10 0.53 -5.81
N GLU A 295 -11.23 0.82 -4.85
CA GLU A 295 -10.39 -0.18 -4.20
C GLU A 295 -10.33 0.13 -2.70
N VAL A 296 -10.20 -0.89 -1.87
CA VAL A 296 -10.20 -0.73 -0.40
C VAL A 296 -9.07 0.19 0.06
N ARG A 297 -7.90 0.11 -0.56
CA ARG A 297 -6.74 0.95 -0.23
C ARG A 297 -6.99 2.46 -0.42
N PHE A 298 -7.86 2.86 -1.35
CA PHE A 298 -8.13 4.28 -1.61
C PHE A 298 -8.74 5.01 -0.41
N VAL A 299 -9.40 4.27 0.46
CA VAL A 299 -9.99 4.81 1.69
C VAL A 299 -9.18 4.48 2.94
N TYR A 300 -7.90 4.09 2.80
CA TYR A 300 -7.08 3.67 3.93
C TYR A 300 -6.95 4.74 5.01
N LEU A 301 -6.97 6.04 4.67
CA LEU A 301 -7.04 7.12 5.66
C LEU A 301 -8.23 6.97 6.61
N ALA A 302 -9.40 6.58 6.08
CA ALA A 302 -10.58 6.34 6.90
C ALA A 302 -10.46 5.03 7.70
N LEU A 303 -9.90 3.97 7.09
CA LEU A 303 -9.66 2.69 7.78
C LEU A 303 -8.68 2.84 8.94
N ALA A 304 -7.62 3.63 8.78
CA ALA A 304 -6.66 3.91 9.84
C ALA A 304 -7.22 4.83 10.95
N ALA A 305 -8.12 5.74 10.58
CA ALA A 305 -8.82 6.59 11.55
C ALA A 305 -9.85 5.82 12.39
N GLY A 306 -10.48 4.78 11.81
CA GLY A 306 -11.54 4.01 12.44
C GLY A 306 -11.19 3.48 13.83
N PRO A 307 -10.14 2.66 13.99
CA PRO A 307 -9.72 2.14 15.30
C PRO A 307 -9.39 3.22 16.34
N ILE A 308 -8.83 4.36 15.92
CA ILE A 308 -8.60 5.49 16.82
C ILE A 308 -9.93 6.05 17.32
N LEU A 309 -10.88 6.31 16.42
CA LEU A 309 -12.19 6.87 16.78
C LEU A 309 -13.02 5.89 17.61
N ILE A 310 -12.99 4.58 17.29
CA ILE A 310 -13.63 3.53 18.08
C ILE A 310 -13.08 3.53 19.50
N GLY A 311 -11.74 3.49 19.64
CA GLY A 311 -11.09 3.49 20.94
C GLY A 311 -11.42 4.74 21.78
N LEU A 312 -11.42 5.92 21.16
CA LEU A 312 -11.82 7.18 21.82
C LEU A 312 -13.29 7.17 22.23
N GLY A 313 -14.18 6.61 21.42
CA GLY A 313 -15.59 6.49 21.74
C GLY A 313 -15.85 5.55 22.92
N LEU A 314 -15.20 4.39 22.92
CA LEU A 314 -15.26 3.44 24.02
C LEU A 314 -14.67 4.03 25.31
N ALA A 315 -13.56 4.76 25.21
CA ALA A 315 -12.93 5.45 26.33
C ALA A 315 -13.89 6.45 27.00
N ARG A 316 -14.60 7.24 26.19
CA ARG A 316 -15.63 8.17 26.68
C ARG A 316 -16.83 7.45 27.30
N ALA A 317 -17.30 6.37 26.67
CA ALA A 317 -18.39 5.58 27.23
C ALA A 317 -18.02 4.98 28.58
N ILE A 318 -16.81 4.44 28.71
CA ILE A 318 -16.30 3.89 29.98
C ILE A 318 -16.13 4.97 31.05
N GLU A 319 -15.75 6.19 30.65
CA GLU A 319 -15.63 7.34 31.58
C GLU A 319 -16.98 7.69 32.22
N ALA A 320 -18.08 7.55 31.49
CA ALA A 320 -19.43 7.78 31.98
C ALA A 320 -19.89 6.72 33.02
N TRP A 321 -19.17 5.59 33.15
CA TRP A 321 -19.51 4.49 34.04
C TRP A 321 -18.36 4.21 35.03
N PRO A 322 -18.23 4.97 36.13
CA PRO A 322 -17.07 4.90 37.03
C PRO A 322 -16.78 3.52 37.60
N ASN A 323 -17.82 2.74 37.88
CA ASN A 323 -17.71 1.41 38.48
C ASN A 323 -17.08 0.38 37.51
N LEU A 324 -17.16 0.63 36.18
CA LEU A 324 -16.63 -0.27 35.15
C LEU A 324 -15.24 0.12 34.64
N ARG A 325 -14.68 1.23 35.08
CA ARG A 325 -13.43 1.82 34.55
C ARG A 325 -12.23 0.88 34.57
N ARG A 326 -12.18 -0.12 35.46
CA ARG A 326 -11.08 -1.10 35.53
C ARG A 326 -11.35 -2.34 34.73
N ILE A 327 -12.57 -2.83 34.67
CA ILE A 327 -12.94 -4.11 34.07
C ILE A 327 -13.32 -3.93 32.59
N ALA A 328 -14.10 -2.90 32.27
CA ALA A 328 -14.58 -2.68 30.91
C ALA A 328 -13.47 -2.51 29.85
N PRO A 329 -12.35 -1.78 30.09
CA PRO A 329 -11.26 -1.70 29.13
C PRO A 329 -10.63 -3.06 28.83
N ILE A 330 -10.49 -3.93 29.82
CA ILE A 330 -9.93 -5.27 29.65
C ILE A 330 -10.87 -6.12 28.80
N GLY A 331 -12.17 -6.16 29.16
CA GLY A 331 -13.17 -6.89 28.41
C GLY A 331 -13.30 -6.40 26.97
N ALA A 332 -13.33 -5.09 26.75
CA ALA A 332 -13.35 -4.49 25.41
C ALA A 332 -12.08 -4.85 24.60
N SER A 333 -10.89 -4.81 25.22
CA SER A 333 -9.65 -5.17 24.54
C SER A 333 -9.66 -6.64 24.11
N VAL A 334 -10.10 -7.55 24.98
CA VAL A 334 -10.21 -8.98 24.65
C VAL A 334 -11.24 -9.20 23.52
N ALA A 335 -12.42 -8.58 23.62
CA ALA A 335 -13.46 -8.71 22.59
C ALA A 335 -12.99 -8.19 21.23
N LEU A 336 -12.30 -7.03 21.19
CA LEU A 336 -11.78 -6.45 19.97
C LEU A 336 -10.59 -7.25 19.40
N LEU A 337 -9.78 -7.86 20.26
CA LEU A 337 -8.71 -8.78 19.83
C LEU A 337 -9.31 -10.02 19.16
N LEU A 338 -10.30 -10.65 19.80
CA LEU A 338 -10.99 -11.81 19.23
C LEU A 338 -11.73 -11.48 17.93
N LEU A 339 -12.34 -10.31 17.86
CA LEU A 339 -12.96 -9.80 16.64
C LEU A 339 -11.94 -9.60 15.53
N SER A 340 -10.83 -8.91 15.81
CA SER A 340 -9.74 -8.68 14.84
C SER A 340 -9.17 -10.01 14.35
N TRP A 341 -8.92 -10.96 15.24
CA TRP A 341 -8.47 -12.31 14.90
C TRP A 341 -9.45 -13.01 13.97
N ARG A 342 -10.74 -13.02 14.32
CA ARG A 342 -11.78 -13.62 13.48
C ARG A 342 -11.84 -13.00 12.09
N LEU A 343 -11.80 -11.67 12.00
CA LEU A 343 -11.82 -10.96 10.72
C LEU A 343 -10.58 -11.26 9.87
N ALA A 344 -9.43 -11.49 10.48
CA ALA A 344 -8.21 -11.87 9.78
C ALA A 344 -8.23 -13.30 9.22
N THR A 345 -9.01 -14.21 9.84
CA THR A 345 -8.93 -15.67 9.60
C THR A 345 -10.17 -16.29 8.97
N VAL A 346 -11.21 -15.49 8.70
CA VAL A 346 -12.48 -15.98 8.14
C VAL A 346 -12.75 -15.30 6.80
N ALA A 347 -13.29 -16.10 5.87
CA ALA A 347 -13.70 -15.61 4.55
C ALA A 347 -14.67 -14.38 4.65
N PRO A 348 -14.58 -13.43 3.74
CA PRO A 348 -13.70 -13.38 2.55
C PRO A 348 -12.34 -12.71 2.80
N LEU A 349 -12.01 -12.33 4.04
CA LEU A 349 -10.82 -11.52 4.34
C LEU A 349 -9.54 -12.34 4.52
N ASP A 350 -9.64 -13.64 4.78
CA ASP A 350 -8.51 -14.54 4.97
C ASP A 350 -7.67 -14.75 3.72
N ALA A 351 -8.30 -14.83 2.55
CA ALA A 351 -7.62 -15.07 1.28
C ALA A 351 -6.58 -13.99 0.94
N ARG A 352 -6.77 -12.76 1.40
CA ARG A 352 -5.84 -11.64 1.13
C ARG A 352 -4.43 -11.84 1.68
N TRP A 353 -4.27 -12.68 2.72
CA TRP A 353 -2.95 -12.99 3.29
C TRP A 353 -2.10 -13.89 2.40
N SER A 354 -2.65 -14.39 1.31
CA SER A 354 -1.96 -15.18 0.30
C SER A 354 -2.02 -14.57 -1.11
N PHE A 355 -2.54 -13.34 -1.25
CA PHE A 355 -2.69 -12.68 -2.55
C PHE A 355 -1.34 -12.60 -3.28
N GLU A 356 -1.30 -13.06 -4.53
CA GLU A 356 -0.12 -13.15 -5.41
C GLU A 356 1.04 -14.02 -4.87
N ARG A 357 0.82 -14.84 -3.84
CA ARG A 357 1.88 -15.68 -3.24
C ARG A 357 2.50 -16.62 -4.24
N ALA A 358 1.69 -17.35 -5.01
CA ALA A 358 2.17 -18.33 -6.00
C ALA A 358 3.05 -17.65 -7.06
N ASN A 359 2.62 -16.48 -7.52
CA ASN A 359 3.33 -15.71 -8.55
C ASN A 359 4.68 -15.21 -8.04
N VAL A 360 4.74 -14.65 -6.84
CA VAL A 360 5.99 -14.21 -6.20
C VAL A 360 6.94 -15.39 -5.99
N GLN A 361 6.43 -16.53 -5.47
CA GLN A 361 7.25 -17.71 -5.23
C GLN A 361 7.81 -18.33 -6.51
N ALA A 362 7.05 -18.31 -7.60
CA ALA A 362 7.53 -18.80 -8.90
C ALA A 362 8.70 -17.94 -9.44
N PHE A 363 8.63 -16.61 -9.29
CA PHE A 363 9.71 -15.71 -9.68
C PHE A 363 10.95 -15.83 -8.80
N LEU A 364 10.78 -16.01 -7.49
CA LEU A 364 11.88 -16.29 -6.56
C LEU A 364 12.54 -17.65 -6.89
N ALA A 365 11.76 -18.67 -7.18
CA ALA A 365 12.30 -19.96 -7.61
C ALA A 365 13.08 -19.85 -8.93
N ALA A 366 12.67 -18.98 -9.84
CA ALA A 366 13.41 -18.69 -11.07
C ALA A 366 14.72 -17.92 -10.79
N HIS A 367 14.71 -16.99 -9.82
CA HIS A 367 15.92 -16.30 -9.35
C HIS A 367 17.03 -17.26 -8.95
N ASP A 368 16.68 -18.33 -8.24
CA ASP A 368 17.62 -19.32 -7.70
C ASP A 368 18.18 -20.28 -8.76
N GLN A 369 17.69 -20.22 -10.02
CA GLN A 369 18.10 -21.20 -11.01
C GLN A 369 19.45 -20.88 -11.63
N PRO A 370 20.40 -21.84 -11.60
CA PRO A 370 21.67 -21.70 -12.32
C PRO A 370 21.44 -21.73 -13.82
N GLY A 371 22.17 -20.88 -14.56
CA GLY A 371 22.12 -20.86 -16.01
C GLY A 371 20.81 -20.37 -16.62
N LEU A 372 19.99 -19.64 -15.86
CA LEU A 372 18.83 -18.90 -16.37
C LEU A 372 19.31 -17.89 -17.42
N CYS A 373 18.89 -18.04 -18.68
CA CYS A 373 19.25 -17.18 -19.80
C CYS A 373 18.06 -16.44 -20.42
N GLY A 374 16.84 -16.90 -20.12
CA GLY A 374 15.57 -16.27 -20.47
C GLY A 374 14.44 -16.92 -19.71
N LEU A 375 13.40 -16.15 -19.36
CA LEU A 375 12.22 -16.61 -18.64
C LEU A 375 10.98 -16.44 -19.50
N GLY A 376 10.32 -17.55 -19.87
CA GLY A 376 8.98 -17.55 -20.44
C GLY A 376 7.94 -17.43 -19.32
N VAL A 377 6.84 -16.70 -19.56
CA VAL A 377 5.72 -16.57 -18.64
C VAL A 377 4.41 -16.75 -19.39
N LYS A 378 3.60 -17.70 -18.94
CA LYS A 378 2.35 -18.13 -19.54
C LYS A 378 1.26 -18.24 -18.48
N ASP A 379 0.00 -18.08 -18.86
CA ASP A 379 -1.18 -18.24 -18.00
C ASP A 379 -1.35 -17.19 -16.87
N ILE A 380 -0.47 -16.20 -16.78
CA ILE A 380 -0.61 -15.07 -15.85
C ILE A 380 -0.32 -13.75 -16.57
N ALA A 381 -1.07 -12.72 -16.23
CA ALA A 381 -0.84 -11.39 -16.79
C ALA A 381 0.47 -10.79 -16.26
N ILE A 382 1.11 -9.93 -17.06
CA ILE A 382 2.40 -9.31 -16.72
C ILE A 382 2.37 -8.59 -15.36
N PHE A 383 1.29 -7.90 -15.04
CA PHE A 383 1.14 -7.14 -13.79
C PHE A 383 0.69 -8.01 -12.59
N ASP A 384 0.51 -9.31 -12.80
CA ASP A 384 0.24 -10.29 -11.75
C ASP A 384 1.49 -11.09 -11.38
N THR A 385 2.65 -10.76 -11.98
CA THR A 385 3.90 -11.48 -11.77
C THR A 385 4.76 -10.87 -10.66
N GLY A 386 5.89 -11.53 -10.33
CA GLY A 386 6.90 -10.98 -9.43
C GLY A 386 7.78 -9.88 -10.06
N GLY A 387 7.78 -9.75 -11.39
CA GLY A 387 8.63 -8.82 -12.11
C GLY A 387 10.12 -9.02 -11.85
N TYR A 388 10.92 -8.05 -12.25
CA TYR A 388 12.35 -8.03 -11.92
C TYR A 388 12.61 -7.82 -10.42
N THR A 389 11.65 -7.30 -9.68
CA THR A 389 11.74 -7.14 -8.22
C THR A 389 12.06 -8.46 -7.52
N TYR A 390 11.42 -9.56 -7.94
CA TYR A 390 11.62 -10.87 -7.33
C TYR A 390 12.49 -11.80 -8.19
N LEU A 391 12.55 -11.56 -9.50
CA LEU A 391 13.46 -12.28 -10.37
C LEU A 391 14.92 -11.89 -10.13
N HIS A 392 15.21 -10.62 -9.98
CA HIS A 392 16.53 -10.02 -9.71
C HIS A 392 17.66 -10.62 -10.52
N ARG A 393 17.43 -10.78 -11.84
CA ARG A 393 18.37 -11.31 -12.85
C ARG A 393 18.29 -10.45 -14.10
N GLU A 394 19.41 -10.15 -14.71
CA GLU A 394 19.51 -9.43 -15.99
C GLU A 394 19.27 -10.38 -17.16
N VAL A 395 18.07 -10.94 -17.25
CA VAL A 395 17.66 -11.82 -18.33
C VAL A 395 16.35 -11.34 -18.94
N PRO A 396 16.12 -11.57 -20.26
CA PRO A 396 14.86 -11.21 -20.88
C PRO A 396 13.69 -12.04 -20.33
N ILE A 397 12.53 -11.38 -20.20
CA ILE A 397 11.27 -12.03 -19.85
C ILE A 397 10.35 -12.00 -21.07
N TYR A 398 9.82 -13.14 -21.45
CA TYR A 398 8.94 -13.36 -22.59
C TYR A 398 7.54 -13.70 -22.10
N PHE A 399 6.58 -12.80 -22.32
CA PHE A 399 5.20 -12.97 -21.88
C PHE A 399 4.31 -13.45 -22.99
N GLN A 400 3.42 -14.37 -22.68
CA GLN A 400 2.22 -14.58 -23.46
C GLN A 400 1.28 -13.40 -23.24
N ASP A 401 0.85 -12.76 -24.33
CA ASP A 401 -0.05 -11.61 -24.26
C ASP A 401 -1.47 -12.08 -23.89
N PHE A 402 -1.94 -11.69 -22.70
CA PHE A 402 -3.30 -11.94 -22.25
C PHE A 402 -4.22 -10.73 -22.43
N ASP A 403 -3.64 -9.54 -22.61
CA ASP A 403 -4.41 -8.34 -22.65
C ASP A 403 -4.16 -7.63 -23.97
N PRO A 404 -5.14 -7.66 -24.91
CA PRO A 404 -5.11 -6.71 -25.99
C PRO A 404 -5.01 -5.35 -25.31
N ALA A 405 -3.89 -4.68 -25.51
CA ALA A 405 -3.56 -3.39 -24.94
C ALA A 405 -4.83 -2.62 -24.58
N LEU A 406 -5.00 -2.23 -23.33
CA LEU A 406 -5.99 -1.26 -22.95
C LEU A 406 -5.72 -0.04 -23.84
N GLU A 407 -6.35 0.00 -25.01
CA GLU A 407 -6.39 1.16 -25.86
C GLU A 407 -7.19 2.22 -25.08
N LEU A 408 -6.44 3.00 -24.31
CA LEU A 408 -7.02 4.08 -23.55
C LEU A 408 -7.55 5.11 -24.55
N PRO A 409 -8.86 5.35 -24.60
CA PRO A 409 -9.43 6.34 -25.50
C PRO A 409 -8.71 7.67 -25.31
N GLY A 410 -8.10 8.22 -26.35
CA GLY A 410 -7.44 9.52 -26.34
C GLY A 410 -5.97 9.53 -25.92
N SER A 411 -5.26 8.40 -25.87
CA SER A 411 -3.83 8.32 -25.48
C SER A 411 -2.83 8.78 -26.57
N SER A 412 -3.18 9.76 -27.39
CA SER A 412 -2.28 10.32 -28.44
C SER A 412 -1.10 11.16 -27.89
N ILE A 413 -1.07 11.45 -26.58
CA ILE A 413 0.06 12.16 -25.97
C ILE A 413 1.03 11.11 -25.41
N ARG A 414 1.87 10.54 -26.26
CA ARG A 414 3.04 9.77 -25.86
C ARG A 414 4.09 10.73 -25.31
N LEU A 415 4.15 10.89 -24.00
CA LEU A 415 5.24 11.60 -23.35
C LEU A 415 6.51 10.76 -23.48
N ARG A 416 7.45 11.23 -24.32
CA ARG A 416 8.71 10.55 -24.68
C ARG A 416 9.74 10.42 -23.52
N LEU A 417 9.45 10.99 -22.35
CA LEU A 417 10.43 11.08 -21.26
C LEU A 417 10.59 9.77 -20.47
N ALA A 418 9.57 8.95 -20.38
CA ALA A 418 9.64 7.66 -19.69
C ALA A 418 10.60 6.64 -20.35
N VAL A 419 10.97 6.86 -21.60
CA VAL A 419 11.88 5.99 -22.37
C VAL A 419 13.35 6.12 -21.91
N ARG A 420 13.72 7.16 -21.17
CA ARG A 420 15.10 7.39 -20.72
C ARG A 420 15.52 6.59 -19.49
N LEU A 421 14.60 5.91 -18.82
CA LEU A 421 14.87 5.20 -17.58
C LEU A 421 15.17 3.71 -17.80
N GLY A 422 16.24 3.38 -18.51
CA GLY A 422 16.77 2.02 -18.64
C GLY A 422 16.01 1.13 -19.64
N GLY A 423 16.75 0.33 -20.38
CA GLY A 423 16.21 -0.64 -21.31
C GLY A 423 15.38 -1.71 -20.58
N GLN A 424 14.18 -1.99 -21.11
CA GLN A 424 13.43 -3.18 -20.72
C GLN A 424 13.71 -4.25 -21.75
N ASP A 425 14.09 -5.42 -21.27
CA ASP A 425 14.12 -6.60 -22.10
C ASP A 425 12.91 -7.51 -21.83
N VAL A 426 11.73 -6.87 -21.84
CA VAL A 426 10.43 -7.56 -21.72
C VAL A 426 9.77 -7.58 -23.08
N ARG A 427 9.48 -8.78 -23.60
CA ARG A 427 8.86 -8.99 -24.89
C ARG A 427 7.51 -9.70 -24.71
N GLN A 428 6.51 -9.19 -25.39
CA GLN A 428 5.15 -9.76 -25.40
C GLN A 428 4.89 -10.51 -26.70
N PHE A 429 4.27 -11.68 -26.60
CA PHE A 429 3.91 -12.52 -27.72
C PHE A 429 2.40 -12.82 -27.69
N PRO A 430 1.64 -12.55 -28.76
CA PRO A 430 0.21 -12.82 -28.80
C PRO A 430 -0.07 -14.33 -28.83
N GLY A 431 -0.96 -14.79 -27.96
CA GLY A 431 -1.46 -16.16 -27.96
C GLY A 431 -0.37 -17.23 -27.98
N ALA A 432 -0.48 -18.20 -28.87
CA ALA A 432 0.49 -19.32 -29.03
C ALA A 432 1.85 -18.90 -29.60
N ALA A 433 2.07 -17.64 -29.97
CA ALA A 433 3.34 -17.19 -30.55
C ALA A 433 4.52 -17.31 -29.57
N LEU A 434 4.28 -17.33 -28.24
CA LEU A 434 5.32 -17.61 -27.27
C LEU A 434 5.94 -19.01 -27.45
N ASP A 435 5.13 -19.99 -27.78
CA ASP A 435 5.59 -21.36 -27.99
C ASP A 435 6.48 -21.49 -29.27
N ALA A 436 6.32 -20.59 -30.24
CA ALA A 436 7.14 -20.55 -31.46
C ALA A 436 8.55 -19.99 -31.22
N VAL A 437 8.78 -19.34 -30.08
CA VAL A 437 10.08 -18.75 -29.68
C VAL A 437 10.66 -19.40 -28.43
N ASP A 438 10.30 -20.64 -28.16
CA ASP A 438 10.73 -21.39 -26.98
C ASP A 438 12.25 -21.54 -26.85
N GLY A 439 13.00 -21.40 -27.96
CA GLY A 439 14.46 -21.34 -27.99
C GLY A 439 15.07 -20.16 -27.24
N LEU A 440 14.33 -19.05 -27.09
CA LEU A 440 14.81 -17.81 -26.45
C LEU A 440 14.82 -17.86 -24.93
N TYR A 441 14.18 -18.86 -24.33
CA TYR A 441 14.16 -19.02 -22.86
C TYR A 441 14.32 -20.49 -22.49
N ASN A 442 14.97 -20.75 -21.36
CA ASN A 442 15.22 -22.10 -20.87
C ASN A 442 14.43 -22.43 -19.59
N TYR A 443 13.73 -21.46 -19.01
CA TYR A 443 12.78 -21.65 -17.93
C TYR A 443 11.44 -21.03 -18.29
N LEU A 444 10.35 -21.67 -17.87
CA LEU A 444 8.98 -21.27 -18.15
C LEU A 444 8.15 -21.31 -16.86
N ILE A 445 7.49 -20.21 -16.54
CA ILE A 445 6.43 -20.16 -15.54
C ILE A 445 5.10 -20.35 -16.27
N ALA A 446 4.37 -21.40 -15.93
CA ALA A 446 3.07 -21.74 -16.51
C ALA A 446 2.23 -22.54 -15.52
N GLU A 447 0.92 -22.63 -15.76
CA GLU A 447 0.07 -23.57 -15.00
C GLU A 447 0.49 -25.02 -15.26
N GLN A 448 0.28 -25.85 -14.24
CA GLN A 448 0.60 -27.28 -14.34
C GLN A 448 -0.16 -27.93 -15.51
N GLY A 449 0.59 -28.52 -16.41
CA GLY A 449 0.06 -29.14 -17.64
C GLY A 449 0.14 -28.25 -18.90
N ASN A 450 0.43 -26.94 -18.78
CA ASN A 450 0.46 -26.00 -19.90
C ASN A 450 1.87 -25.71 -20.47
N ALA A 451 2.91 -26.29 -19.90
CA ALA A 451 4.30 -25.99 -20.26
C ALA A 451 4.77 -26.62 -21.59
N GLY A 452 4.03 -27.58 -22.12
CA GLY A 452 4.47 -28.38 -23.27
C GLY A 452 5.44 -29.52 -22.91
N ALA A 453 5.64 -30.48 -23.85
CA ALA A 453 6.37 -31.72 -23.59
C ALA A 453 7.88 -31.55 -23.38
N SER A 454 8.46 -30.45 -23.84
CA SER A 454 9.90 -30.17 -23.73
C SER A 454 10.31 -29.59 -22.34
N TYR A 455 9.35 -29.28 -21.48
CA TYR A 455 9.56 -28.65 -20.17
C TYR A 455 9.20 -29.59 -19.03
N ALA A 456 10.12 -29.77 -18.08
CA ALA A 456 9.90 -30.56 -16.89
C ALA A 456 9.62 -29.65 -15.69
N PRO A 457 8.60 -29.90 -14.85
CA PRO A 457 8.31 -29.09 -13.67
C PRO A 457 9.40 -29.26 -12.63
N LEU A 458 9.85 -28.14 -12.04
CA LEU A 458 10.82 -28.08 -10.95
C LEU A 458 10.16 -27.83 -9.59
N ALA A 459 9.27 -26.83 -9.54
CA ALA A 459 8.56 -26.43 -8.34
C ALA A 459 7.19 -25.86 -8.71
N CYS A 460 6.17 -26.18 -7.92
CA CYS A 460 4.80 -25.72 -8.14
C CYS A 460 4.28 -25.01 -6.89
N PHE A 461 3.50 -23.95 -7.09
CA PHE A 461 3.01 -23.06 -6.05
C PHE A 461 1.50 -22.84 -6.19
N THR A 462 0.82 -22.73 -5.07
CA THR A 462 -0.62 -22.42 -5.00
C THR A 462 -0.87 -21.34 -3.97
N ASP A 463 -1.97 -20.63 -4.12
CA ASP A 463 -2.52 -19.74 -3.08
C ASP A 463 -4.06 -19.73 -3.13
N GLN A 464 -4.67 -19.16 -2.09
CA GLN A 464 -6.13 -19.13 -1.98
C GLN A 464 -6.80 -18.24 -3.04
N THR A 465 -6.06 -17.31 -3.64
CA THR A 465 -6.62 -16.37 -4.61
C THR A 465 -6.73 -16.97 -6.00
N ARG A 466 -5.99 -18.05 -6.28
CA ARG A 466 -6.12 -18.83 -7.50
C ARG A 466 -7.37 -19.73 -7.53
N GLY A 467 -8.02 -19.95 -6.39
CA GLY A 467 -9.21 -20.78 -6.29
C GLY A 467 -8.96 -22.20 -6.78
N GLU A 468 -9.75 -22.65 -7.76
CA GLU A 468 -9.66 -23.98 -8.40
C GLU A 468 -8.62 -24.01 -9.56
N ALA A 469 -7.93 -22.92 -9.88
CA ALA A 469 -6.92 -22.90 -10.94
C ALA A 469 -5.78 -23.87 -10.61
N ALA A 470 -5.18 -24.44 -11.67
CA ALA A 470 -4.04 -25.33 -11.52
C ALA A 470 -2.85 -24.63 -10.83
N PRO A 471 -2.00 -25.37 -10.08
CA PRO A 471 -0.79 -24.82 -9.51
C PRO A 471 0.07 -24.11 -10.56
N LEU A 472 0.66 -22.98 -10.20
CA LEU A 472 1.63 -22.29 -11.03
C LEU A 472 3.00 -22.93 -10.85
N CYS A 473 3.60 -23.42 -11.92
CA CYS A 473 4.86 -24.16 -11.83
C CYS A 473 5.99 -23.45 -12.57
N LEU A 474 7.18 -23.48 -11.98
CA LEU A 474 8.41 -23.22 -12.71
C LEU A 474 8.85 -24.51 -13.40
N HIS A 475 9.04 -24.43 -14.71
CA HIS A 475 9.49 -25.54 -15.54
C HIS A 475 10.86 -25.24 -16.12
N ARG A 476 11.63 -26.30 -16.42
CA ARG A 476 12.94 -26.21 -17.05
C ARG A 476 12.97 -27.02 -18.34
N ARG A 477 13.56 -26.44 -19.38
CA ARG A 477 13.96 -27.12 -20.59
C ARG A 477 15.45 -27.51 -20.54
N PRO A 478 15.88 -28.70 -20.94
CA PRO A 478 17.29 -29.01 -21.12
C PRO A 478 17.96 -28.12 -22.17
N GLY A 479 19.19 -27.70 -21.92
CA GLY A 479 19.93 -26.81 -22.79
C GLY A 479 19.85 -25.34 -22.39
N GLY A 480 20.58 -24.47 -23.08
CA GLY A 480 20.58 -23.02 -22.93
C GLY A 480 19.59 -22.33 -23.87
N CYS A 481 19.63 -20.98 -23.87
CA CYS A 481 18.94 -20.16 -24.87
C CYS A 481 19.75 -20.19 -26.20
N SER A 482 19.05 -20.19 -27.33
CA SER A 482 19.62 -20.21 -28.70
C SER A 482 19.52 -18.83 -29.34
#